data_9adab28ba23c337f90d1ebe61cdffedc
#
_entry.id   9adab28ba23c337f90d1ebe61cdffedc
#
_cell.length_a   1.000
_cell.length_b   1.000
_cell.length_c   1.000
_cell.angle_alpha   90.00
_cell.angle_beta   90.00
_cell.angle_gamma   90.00
#
_symmetry.space_group_name_H-M   'P 1'
#
loop_
_entity.id
_entity.type
_entity.pdbx_description
1 polymer ?
#
loop_
_entity_poly.entity_id
_entity_poly.type
_entity_poly.pdbx_seq_one_letter_code
_entity_poly.pdbx_strand_id
1 'polypeptide(L)'
;MTEPRVVVAHREHLWWLLAEAAQLEHMIMCQYLFAEFSLKNGTSDGLTGEQAEAVTRWRNTLHGVAVEEMLHLALVANLMTAIGAAPVFGRPNFPQRSGYFPSGVQLDLLPFGEQAIRHFLYLERPEGMELQDAQGFVPVAPPREPVQADEALPRGQEFATIGHLYRGIADGLRGLTARVGERAVFVGSPRAQATPELLHWPQLIAVTDLASALAAVEEIIEQGEGARGDWRTAHYGRFFTMWQEYHELRQRDPSFEPARPVLPVYTRQPFDIAAPQPIITDPLTHQVAELAAMAYELVLQLLIRFFTHTDETEQQLSTLVGAAISMMGGVLRPLATTLTTLPAGLPHQGSTAGFTFDVYYVLGNMVPWREPAWALLYERMALLTQRCAEITHGAPEAVHQAHERAATITATIAAHVPADLRPPTSTVST
;
A
#
# COMPACT_ATOMS: atom_id res chain seq x y z
N MET A 1 -8.32 22.23 19.81
CA MET A 1 -8.65 21.13 20.77
C MET A 1 -7.34 20.47 21.15
N THR A 2 -7.16 20.02 22.41
CA THR A 2 -5.99 19.23 22.78
C THR A 2 -6.10 17.85 22.09
N GLU A 3 -5.04 17.46 21.41
CA GLU A 3 -4.98 16.16 20.75
C GLU A 3 -5.17 15.00 21.74
N PRO A 4 -5.84 13.91 21.37
CA PRO A 4 -6.03 12.76 22.24
C PRO A 4 -4.68 12.14 22.60
N ARG A 5 -4.48 11.77 23.85
CA ARG A 5 -3.22 11.16 24.28
C ARG A 5 -3.16 9.70 23.80
N VAL A 6 -2.11 9.32 23.07
CA VAL A 6 -1.80 7.92 22.76
C VAL A 6 -1.16 7.26 23.98
N VAL A 7 -1.73 6.14 24.45
CA VAL A 7 -1.31 5.43 25.66
C VAL A 7 -0.59 4.14 25.30
N VAL A 8 0.63 3.98 25.84
CA VAL A 8 1.42 2.74 25.73
C VAL A 8 1.80 2.28 27.14
N ALA A 9 0.99 1.40 27.71
CA ALA A 9 1.26 0.81 29.03
C ALA A 9 2.09 -0.48 28.94
N HIS A 10 1.96 -1.27 27.87
CA HIS A 10 2.68 -2.53 27.65
C HIS A 10 2.92 -2.77 26.15
N ARG A 11 3.66 -3.84 25.84
CA ARG A 11 4.11 -4.16 24.47
C ARG A 11 2.97 -4.30 23.46
N GLU A 12 1.87 -4.91 23.87
CA GLU A 12 0.72 -5.20 23.00
C GLU A 12 0.03 -3.92 22.51
N HIS A 13 0.10 -2.81 23.26
CA HIS A 13 -0.33 -1.49 22.76
C HIS A 13 0.54 -1.04 21.56
N LEU A 14 1.87 -1.26 21.62
CA LEU A 14 2.75 -0.97 20.49
C LEU A 14 2.45 -1.89 19.30
N TRP A 15 2.20 -3.16 19.54
CA TRP A 15 1.83 -4.09 18.46
C TRP A 15 0.56 -3.63 17.74
N TRP A 16 -0.46 -3.21 18.51
CA TRP A 16 -1.70 -2.69 17.93
C TRP A 16 -1.44 -1.42 17.10
N LEU A 17 -0.78 -0.43 17.68
CA LEU A 17 -0.51 0.86 17.02
C LEU A 17 0.34 0.67 15.75
N LEU A 18 1.36 -0.18 15.79
CA LEU A 18 2.20 -0.48 14.62
C LEU A 18 1.43 -1.28 13.56
N ALA A 19 0.53 -2.19 13.96
CA ALA A 19 -0.32 -2.90 13.00
C ALA A 19 -1.31 -1.93 12.32
N GLU A 20 -1.89 -0.98 13.07
CA GLU A 20 -2.74 0.08 12.52
C GLU A 20 -1.94 1.02 11.60
N ALA A 21 -0.71 1.41 11.99
CA ALA A 21 0.19 2.18 11.15
C ALA A 21 0.52 1.45 9.83
N ALA A 22 0.91 0.17 9.88
CA ALA A 22 1.19 -0.63 8.67
C ALA A 22 0.00 -0.66 7.71
N GLN A 23 -1.22 -0.81 8.23
CA GLN A 23 -2.43 -0.81 7.42
C GLN A 23 -2.71 0.57 6.80
N LEU A 24 -2.46 1.66 7.55
CA LEU A 24 -2.62 3.03 7.05
C LEU A 24 -1.65 3.32 5.90
N GLU A 25 -0.35 3.10 6.09
CA GLU A 25 0.68 3.29 5.06
C GLU A 25 0.32 2.52 3.78
N HIS A 26 -0.07 1.26 3.95
CA HIS A 26 -0.47 0.43 2.82
C HIS A 26 -1.71 0.96 2.10
N MET A 27 -2.72 1.43 2.83
CA MET A 27 -3.95 1.98 2.22
C MET A 27 -3.70 3.33 1.57
N ILE A 28 -2.94 4.21 2.19
CA ILE A 28 -2.58 5.52 1.65
C ILE A 28 -1.81 5.35 0.33
N MET A 29 -0.82 4.49 0.31
CA MET A 29 -0.09 4.10 -0.91
C MET A 29 -1.05 3.66 -2.03
N CYS A 30 -2.01 2.78 -1.73
CA CYS A 30 -3.00 2.32 -2.72
C CYS A 30 -3.85 3.47 -3.27
N GLN A 31 -4.24 4.44 -2.43
CA GLN A 31 -4.98 5.63 -2.87
C GLN A 31 -4.17 6.48 -3.85
N TYR A 32 -2.88 6.71 -3.56
CA TYR A 32 -1.99 7.49 -4.43
C TYR A 32 -1.75 6.78 -5.76
N LEU A 33 -1.54 5.47 -5.74
CA LEU A 33 -1.40 4.66 -6.95
C LEU A 33 -2.69 4.62 -7.78
N PHE A 34 -3.87 4.55 -7.13
CA PHE A 34 -5.14 4.61 -7.85
C PHE A 34 -5.32 5.94 -8.59
N ALA A 35 -5.03 7.05 -7.91
CA ALA A 35 -5.05 8.38 -8.53
C ALA A 35 -4.01 8.49 -9.66
N GLU A 36 -2.79 7.98 -9.46
CA GLU A 36 -1.73 7.95 -10.48
C GLU A 36 -2.19 7.19 -11.74
N PHE A 37 -2.73 5.98 -11.58
CA PHE A 37 -3.16 5.15 -12.70
C PHE A 37 -4.31 5.78 -13.49
N SER A 38 -5.17 6.55 -12.83
CA SER A 38 -6.29 7.23 -13.48
C SER A 38 -5.88 8.36 -14.41
N LEU A 39 -4.66 8.93 -14.28
CA LEU A 39 -4.19 10.05 -15.07
C LEU A 39 -4.08 9.72 -16.57
N LYS A 40 -4.45 10.66 -17.40
CA LYS A 40 -4.31 10.60 -18.86
C LYS A 40 -2.84 10.58 -19.31
N ASN A 41 -2.55 9.94 -20.45
CA ASN A 41 -1.19 9.71 -20.94
C ASN A 41 -0.69 10.82 -21.92
N GLY A 42 -1.22 12.02 -21.82
CA GLY A 42 -0.74 13.15 -22.63
C GLY A 42 -1.68 13.55 -23.75
N THR A 43 -1.12 14.10 -24.82
CA THR A 43 -1.91 14.68 -25.93
C THR A 43 -2.76 13.67 -26.69
N SER A 44 -2.37 12.41 -26.71
CA SER A 44 -3.18 11.31 -27.26
C SER A 44 -4.51 11.12 -26.54
N ASP A 45 -4.59 11.49 -25.28
CA ASP A 45 -5.81 11.43 -24.46
C ASP A 45 -6.55 12.78 -24.40
N GLY A 46 -6.25 13.71 -25.34
CA GLY A 46 -6.94 14.97 -25.51
C GLY A 46 -6.43 16.11 -24.62
N LEU A 47 -5.23 16.02 -24.03
CA LEU A 47 -4.61 17.11 -23.30
C LEU A 47 -3.85 18.05 -24.25
N THR A 48 -3.77 19.34 -23.90
CA THR A 48 -2.81 20.26 -24.53
C THR A 48 -1.39 19.92 -24.10
N GLY A 49 -0.37 20.48 -24.76
CA GLY A 49 1.03 20.26 -24.40
C GLY A 49 1.33 20.66 -22.95
N GLU A 50 0.87 21.86 -22.52
CA GLU A 50 1.03 22.35 -21.15
C GLU A 50 0.34 21.43 -20.12
N GLN A 51 -0.89 21.01 -20.41
CA GLN A 51 -1.65 20.09 -19.56
C GLN A 51 -0.96 18.72 -19.45
N ALA A 52 -0.43 18.20 -20.55
CA ALA A 52 0.31 16.94 -20.58
C ALA A 52 1.59 16.97 -19.74
N GLU A 53 2.32 18.10 -19.77
CA GLU A 53 3.50 18.32 -18.93
C GLU A 53 3.13 18.35 -17.44
N ALA A 54 2.06 19.06 -17.07
CA ALA A 54 1.56 19.12 -15.70
C ALA A 54 1.15 17.72 -15.20
N VAL A 55 0.35 16.98 -15.98
CA VAL A 55 -0.06 15.62 -15.66
C VAL A 55 1.14 14.68 -15.50
N THR A 56 2.20 14.86 -16.29
CA THR A 56 3.43 14.09 -16.16
C THR A 56 4.13 14.38 -14.83
N ARG A 57 4.24 15.67 -14.43
CA ARG A 57 4.79 16.05 -13.12
C ARG A 57 3.97 15.45 -11.97
N TRP A 58 2.65 15.55 -12.03
CA TRP A 58 1.76 15.00 -11.00
C TRP A 58 1.87 13.48 -10.88
N ARG A 59 1.95 12.77 -12.03
CA ARG A 59 2.21 11.32 -12.03
C ARG A 59 3.51 10.98 -11.32
N ASN A 60 4.60 11.71 -11.62
CA ASN A 60 5.89 11.48 -10.99
C ASN A 60 5.85 11.78 -9.48
N THR A 61 5.12 12.82 -9.07
CA THR A 61 4.93 13.16 -7.66
C THR A 61 4.16 12.07 -6.93
N LEU A 62 3.00 11.66 -7.46
CA LEU A 62 2.19 10.58 -6.86
C LEU A 62 2.98 9.27 -6.75
N HIS A 63 3.70 8.91 -7.82
CA HIS A 63 4.55 7.74 -7.83
C HIS A 63 5.67 7.83 -6.79
N GLY A 64 6.35 8.97 -6.71
CA GLY A 64 7.41 9.19 -5.73
C GLY A 64 6.91 9.07 -4.30
N VAL A 65 5.77 9.70 -3.97
CA VAL A 65 5.13 9.58 -2.65
C VAL A 65 4.73 8.13 -2.38
N ALA A 66 4.08 7.43 -3.32
CA ALA A 66 3.71 6.03 -3.15
C ALA A 66 4.92 5.11 -2.89
N VAL A 67 6.09 5.41 -3.48
CA VAL A 67 7.34 4.69 -3.21
C VAL A 67 7.83 4.98 -1.79
N GLU A 68 7.72 6.21 -1.30
CA GLU A 68 8.06 6.55 0.07
C GLU A 68 7.12 5.89 1.08
N GLU A 69 5.81 5.73 0.77
CA GLU A 69 4.89 4.93 1.60
C GLU A 69 5.26 3.44 1.65
N MET A 70 5.85 2.89 0.59
CA MET A 70 6.43 1.54 0.64
C MET A 70 7.62 1.47 1.60
N LEU A 71 8.44 2.53 1.68
CA LEU A 71 9.51 2.63 2.67
C LEU A 71 8.95 2.71 4.09
N HIS A 72 7.92 3.53 4.31
CA HIS A 72 7.25 3.62 5.62
C HIS A 72 6.73 2.26 6.07
N LEU A 73 6.05 1.53 5.20
CA LEU A 73 5.58 0.17 5.48
C LEU A 73 6.74 -0.79 5.84
N ALA A 74 7.89 -0.68 5.15
CA ALA A 74 9.07 -1.48 5.45
C ALA A 74 9.71 -1.08 6.81
N LEU A 75 9.76 0.20 7.15
CA LEU A 75 10.22 0.70 8.44
C LEU A 75 9.31 0.22 9.58
N VAL A 76 7.98 0.26 9.38
CA VAL A 76 7.01 -0.29 10.34
C VAL A 76 7.19 -1.79 10.51
N ALA A 77 7.43 -2.54 9.42
CA ALA A 77 7.71 -3.97 9.50
C ALA A 77 9.00 -4.25 10.31
N ASN A 78 10.06 -3.45 10.14
CA ASN A 78 11.26 -3.51 10.95
C ASN A 78 11.00 -3.19 12.43
N LEU A 79 10.21 -2.16 12.71
CA LEU A 79 9.79 -1.83 14.10
C LEU A 79 9.02 -2.99 14.73
N MET A 80 8.07 -3.59 14.01
CA MET A 80 7.28 -4.72 14.52
C MET A 80 8.18 -5.93 14.84
N THR A 81 9.04 -6.33 13.90
CA THR A 81 9.95 -7.47 14.11
C THR A 81 10.92 -7.22 15.24
N ALA A 82 11.44 -6.00 15.40
CA ALA A 82 12.35 -5.62 16.48
C ALA A 82 11.74 -5.83 17.88
N ILE A 83 10.47 -5.53 18.04
CA ILE A 83 9.75 -5.71 19.32
C ILE A 83 9.04 -7.06 19.45
N GLY A 84 9.30 -8.00 18.55
CA GLY A 84 8.78 -9.38 18.60
C GLY A 84 7.37 -9.57 18.06
N ALA A 85 6.86 -8.65 17.24
CA ALA A 85 5.62 -8.81 16.50
C ALA A 85 5.87 -9.36 15.09
N ALA A 86 4.88 -10.05 14.52
CA ALA A 86 4.91 -10.39 13.10
C ALA A 86 4.54 -9.16 12.26
N PRO A 87 5.23 -8.89 11.13
CA PRO A 87 4.86 -7.80 10.23
C PRO A 87 3.44 -7.96 9.67
N VAL A 88 2.75 -6.87 9.47
CA VAL A 88 1.37 -6.83 8.94
C VAL A 88 1.38 -6.23 7.54
N PHE A 89 1.00 -7.03 6.54
CA PHE A 89 0.79 -6.60 5.15
C PHE A 89 -0.69 -6.71 4.73
N GLY A 90 -1.51 -7.37 5.54
CA GLY A 90 -2.96 -7.39 5.36
C GLY A 90 -3.56 -6.03 5.73
N ARG A 91 -4.64 -5.67 5.07
CA ARG A 91 -5.43 -4.46 5.32
C ARG A 91 -6.88 -4.70 4.95
N PRO A 92 -7.83 -3.89 5.44
CA PRO A 92 -9.22 -3.96 4.97
C PRO A 92 -9.33 -3.51 3.50
N ASN A 93 -10.38 -3.94 2.80
CA ASN A 93 -10.69 -3.45 1.46
C ASN A 93 -11.29 -2.04 1.49
N PHE A 94 -11.28 -1.33 0.36
CA PHE A 94 -11.89 -0.01 0.20
C PHE A 94 -13.39 -0.12 -0.10
N PRO A 95 -14.23 0.87 0.28
CA PRO A 95 -13.90 2.05 1.11
C PRO A 95 -13.90 1.72 2.61
N GLN A 96 -13.02 2.38 3.38
CA GLN A 96 -13.03 2.32 4.84
C GLN A 96 -13.54 3.63 5.43
N ARG A 97 -14.81 3.67 5.77
CA ARG A 97 -15.51 4.88 6.24
C ARG A 97 -16.14 4.77 7.63
N SER A 98 -16.06 3.64 8.28
CA SER A 98 -16.86 3.39 9.49
C SER A 98 -16.06 2.72 10.60
N GLY A 99 -15.35 3.50 11.43
CA GLY A 99 -14.89 3.04 12.75
C GLY A 99 -13.77 2.00 12.77
N TYR A 100 -13.25 1.59 11.62
CA TYR A 100 -12.08 0.70 11.56
C TYR A 100 -10.81 1.43 12.01
N PHE A 101 -10.61 2.64 11.50
CA PHE A 101 -9.60 3.60 11.93
C PHE A 101 -10.22 4.64 12.86
N PRO A 102 -9.43 5.57 13.43
CA PRO A 102 -9.97 6.72 14.16
C PRO A 102 -11.03 7.46 13.37
N SER A 103 -11.94 8.12 14.09
CA SER A 103 -13.11 8.76 13.47
C SER A 103 -12.79 9.77 12.38
N GLY A 104 -11.61 10.41 12.45
CA GLY A 104 -11.11 11.35 11.44
C GLY A 104 -10.38 10.69 10.26
N VAL A 105 -10.19 9.37 10.24
CA VAL A 105 -9.46 8.66 9.18
C VAL A 105 -10.45 7.81 8.38
N GLN A 106 -10.72 8.24 7.16
CA GLN A 106 -11.56 7.54 6.21
C GLN A 106 -10.80 7.38 4.91
N LEU A 107 -10.84 6.21 4.30
CA LEU A 107 -9.99 5.86 3.16
C LEU A 107 -10.86 5.32 2.02
N ASP A 108 -10.66 5.89 0.82
CA ASP A 108 -11.40 5.51 -0.39
C ASP A 108 -10.53 5.68 -1.63
N LEU A 109 -10.82 4.95 -2.69
CA LEU A 109 -10.12 5.06 -3.96
C LEU A 109 -10.79 6.14 -4.82
N LEU A 110 -10.07 7.22 -5.06
CA LEU A 110 -10.53 8.35 -5.86
C LEU A 110 -9.67 8.49 -7.12
N PRO A 111 -10.28 8.65 -8.31
CA PRO A 111 -9.52 9.08 -9.48
C PRO A 111 -8.93 10.46 -9.23
N PHE A 112 -7.80 10.76 -9.89
CA PHE A 112 -7.13 12.05 -9.73
C PHE A 112 -8.06 13.22 -10.05
N GLY A 113 -8.10 14.19 -9.15
CA GLY A 113 -8.93 15.38 -9.27
C GLY A 113 -9.00 16.15 -7.95
N GLU A 114 -9.85 17.17 -7.90
CA GLU A 114 -9.95 18.04 -6.72
C GLU A 114 -10.24 17.27 -5.42
N GLN A 115 -11.16 16.31 -5.46
CA GLN A 115 -11.51 15.52 -4.28
C GLN A 115 -10.34 14.65 -3.80
N ALA A 116 -9.62 13.98 -4.72
CA ALA A 116 -8.46 13.18 -4.36
C ALA A 116 -7.36 14.04 -3.74
N ILE A 117 -7.01 15.17 -4.37
CA ILE A 117 -5.94 16.04 -3.85
C ILE A 117 -6.31 16.61 -2.48
N ARG A 118 -7.56 17.06 -2.28
CA ARG A 118 -8.03 17.56 -0.97
C ARG A 118 -7.98 16.48 0.10
N HIS A 119 -8.36 15.24 -0.25
CA HIS A 119 -8.28 14.11 0.67
C HIS A 119 -6.83 13.78 1.03
N PHE A 120 -5.90 13.78 0.06
CA PHE A 120 -4.49 13.57 0.31
C PHE A 120 -3.88 14.67 1.19
N LEU A 121 -4.23 15.94 0.95
CA LEU A 121 -3.84 17.05 1.82
C LEU A 121 -4.35 16.87 3.25
N TYR A 122 -5.58 16.37 3.41
CA TYR A 122 -6.13 16.12 4.73
C TYR A 122 -5.40 14.98 5.46
N LEU A 123 -5.07 13.89 4.78
CA LEU A 123 -4.34 12.76 5.37
C LEU A 123 -2.93 13.15 5.79
N GLU A 124 -2.22 13.87 4.93
CA GLU A 124 -0.81 14.27 5.12
C GLU A 124 -0.64 15.60 5.87
N ARG A 125 -1.71 16.19 6.40
CA ARG A 125 -1.61 17.47 7.09
C ARG A 125 -0.70 17.39 8.31
N PRO A 126 0.19 18.37 8.51
CA PRO A 126 1.02 18.47 9.70
C PRO A 126 0.18 18.55 10.98
N GLU A 127 0.74 17.99 12.06
CA GLU A 127 0.13 18.05 13.39
C GLU A 127 -0.19 19.50 13.80
N GLY A 128 -1.38 19.69 14.38
CA GLY A 128 -1.89 21.02 14.75
C GLY A 128 -2.47 21.82 13.59
N MET A 129 -2.44 21.33 12.36
CA MET A 129 -3.10 21.99 11.22
C MET A 129 -4.58 21.58 11.17
N GLU A 130 -5.48 22.56 11.31
CA GLU A 130 -6.92 22.37 11.09
C GLU A 130 -7.23 22.43 9.59
N LEU A 131 -7.65 21.32 9.01
CA LEU A 131 -8.06 21.20 7.62
C LEU A 131 -9.34 20.36 7.56
N GLN A 132 -10.25 20.70 6.64
CA GLN A 132 -11.41 19.87 6.34
C GLN A 132 -11.09 18.91 5.22
N ASP A 133 -11.53 17.66 5.36
CA ASP A 133 -11.41 16.65 4.33
C ASP A 133 -12.27 16.98 3.10
N ALA A 134 -12.09 16.23 2.03
CA ALA A 134 -12.88 16.34 0.81
C ALA A 134 -14.36 16.04 1.07
N GLN A 135 -15.22 16.55 0.17
CA GLN A 135 -16.66 16.32 0.28
C GLN A 135 -16.98 14.81 0.27
N GLY A 136 -17.81 14.37 1.21
CA GLY A 136 -18.20 12.97 1.37
C GLY A 136 -17.38 12.20 2.41
N PHE A 137 -16.30 12.78 2.92
CA PHE A 137 -15.51 12.24 4.02
C PHE A 137 -15.98 12.87 5.35
N VAL A 138 -17.10 12.40 5.84
CA VAL A 138 -17.66 12.85 7.13
C VAL A 138 -17.63 11.65 8.09
N PRO A 139 -17.07 11.82 9.30
CA PRO A 139 -17.08 10.76 10.29
C PRO A 139 -18.49 10.20 10.52
N VAL A 140 -18.65 8.89 10.32
CA VAL A 140 -19.94 8.19 10.53
C VAL A 140 -19.98 7.41 11.85
N ALA A 141 -18.84 7.34 12.54
CA ALA A 141 -18.71 6.73 13.85
C ALA A 141 -18.27 7.77 14.89
N PRO A 142 -18.70 7.64 16.16
CA PRO A 142 -18.19 8.48 17.24
C PRO A 142 -16.69 8.22 17.46
N PRO A 143 -15.95 9.21 18.00
CA PRO A 143 -14.59 9.02 18.42
C PRO A 143 -14.48 7.83 19.40
N ARG A 144 -13.37 7.09 19.32
CA ARG A 144 -13.05 5.99 20.23
C ARG A 144 -12.89 6.55 21.65
N GLU A 145 -13.34 5.76 22.64
CA GLU A 145 -13.11 6.13 24.04
C GLU A 145 -11.61 6.15 24.38
N PRO A 146 -11.13 7.09 25.19
CA PRO A 146 -9.74 7.15 25.63
C PRO A 146 -9.32 5.85 26.33
N VAL A 147 -8.14 5.33 25.97
CA VAL A 147 -7.54 4.14 26.61
C VAL A 147 -6.97 4.53 27.97
N GLN A 148 -7.21 3.68 28.99
CA GLN A 148 -6.62 3.84 30.32
C GLN A 148 -5.32 3.05 30.43
N ALA A 149 -4.37 3.55 31.23
CA ALA A 149 -3.05 2.92 31.37
C ALA A 149 -3.09 1.55 32.09
N ASP A 150 -4.17 1.24 32.79
CA ASP A 150 -4.39 -0.01 33.51
C ASP A 150 -5.24 -1.04 32.69
N GLU A 151 -5.65 -0.70 31.49
CA GLU A 151 -6.32 -1.65 30.61
C GLU A 151 -5.38 -2.79 30.21
N ALA A 152 -5.79 -4.01 30.47
CA ALA A 152 -4.97 -5.21 30.19
C ALA A 152 -4.97 -5.61 28.73
N LEU A 153 -6.03 -5.28 27.98
CA LEU A 153 -6.17 -5.63 26.57
C LEU A 153 -5.98 -4.38 25.70
N PRO A 154 -5.16 -4.47 24.63
CA PRO A 154 -5.01 -3.37 23.70
C PRO A 154 -6.28 -3.19 22.88
N ARG A 155 -6.56 -1.96 22.49
CA ARG A 155 -7.63 -1.60 21.55
C ARG A 155 -7.24 -0.37 20.73
N GLY A 156 -7.96 -0.11 19.64
CA GLY A 156 -7.75 1.07 18.81
C GLY A 156 -7.87 2.36 19.61
N GLN A 157 -7.00 3.31 19.33
CA GLN A 157 -6.93 4.64 19.96
C GLN A 157 -7.26 5.73 18.96
N GLU A 158 -7.75 6.88 19.43
CA GLU A 158 -7.86 8.07 18.61
C GLU A 158 -6.50 8.76 18.45
N PHE A 159 -6.24 9.23 17.25
CA PHE A 159 -5.14 10.14 16.93
C PHE A 159 -5.62 11.16 15.89
N ALA A 160 -5.08 12.38 15.95
CA ALA A 160 -5.54 13.48 15.12
C ALA A 160 -4.95 13.43 13.70
N THR A 161 -3.66 13.04 13.59
CA THR A 161 -2.91 12.92 12.33
C THR A 161 -2.03 11.67 12.36
N ILE A 162 -1.52 11.26 11.20
CA ILE A 162 -0.59 10.13 11.08
C ILE A 162 0.68 10.41 11.88
N GLY A 163 1.23 11.63 11.81
CA GLY A 163 2.39 12.00 12.62
C GLY A 163 2.11 11.98 14.12
N HIS A 164 0.89 12.33 14.56
CA HIS A 164 0.50 12.16 15.97
C HIS A 164 0.52 10.68 16.40
N LEU A 165 0.06 9.75 15.55
CA LEU A 165 0.19 8.30 15.79
C LEU A 165 1.66 7.92 15.99
N TYR A 166 2.56 8.33 15.09
CA TYR A 166 3.98 7.98 15.15
C TYR A 166 4.70 8.62 16.34
N ARG A 167 4.37 9.84 16.71
CA ARG A 167 4.88 10.44 17.96
C ARG A 167 4.42 9.67 19.19
N GLY A 168 3.17 9.22 19.21
CA GLY A 168 2.66 8.35 20.25
C GLY A 168 3.41 7.01 20.34
N ILE A 169 3.75 6.41 19.20
CA ILE A 169 4.59 5.20 19.12
C ILE A 169 5.99 5.48 19.66
N ALA A 170 6.64 6.58 19.26
CA ALA A 170 7.97 6.96 19.74
C ALA A 170 7.99 7.17 21.26
N ASP A 171 7.00 7.87 21.80
CA ASP A 171 6.88 8.11 23.26
C ASP A 171 6.58 6.79 24.00
N GLY A 172 5.80 5.92 23.40
CA GLY A 172 5.54 4.58 23.89
C GLY A 172 6.81 3.73 23.97
N LEU A 173 7.64 3.73 22.93
CA LEU A 173 8.93 3.05 22.89
C LEU A 173 9.86 3.57 23.98
N ARG A 174 10.00 4.90 24.12
CA ARG A 174 10.81 5.53 25.18
C ARG A 174 10.31 5.12 26.58
N GLY A 175 9.01 5.25 26.81
CA GLY A 175 8.39 4.94 28.11
C GLY A 175 8.51 3.47 28.49
N LEU A 176 8.28 2.55 27.52
CA LEU A 176 8.40 1.11 27.76
C LEU A 176 9.86 0.73 28.03
N THR A 177 10.81 1.24 27.24
CA THR A 177 12.25 0.99 27.40
C THR A 177 12.74 1.49 28.78
N ALA A 178 12.29 2.66 29.21
CA ALA A 178 12.65 3.19 30.54
C ALA A 178 12.12 2.32 31.69
N ARG A 179 10.97 1.66 31.52
CA ARG A 179 10.37 0.80 32.57
C ARG A 179 10.96 -0.60 32.65
N VAL A 180 11.19 -1.25 31.50
CA VAL A 180 11.56 -2.67 31.48
C VAL A 180 12.97 -2.94 30.97
N GLY A 181 13.66 -1.91 30.48
CA GLY A 181 14.99 -2.00 29.87
C GLY A 181 14.94 -2.31 28.35
N GLU A 182 15.92 -1.79 27.66
CA GLU A 182 15.98 -1.86 26.18
C GLU A 182 16.01 -3.30 25.64
N ARG A 183 16.86 -4.15 26.25
CA ARG A 183 16.96 -5.56 25.84
C ARG A 183 15.66 -6.34 26.02
N ALA A 184 14.81 -5.94 26.96
CA ALA A 184 13.50 -6.56 27.17
C ALA A 184 12.45 -6.05 26.16
N VAL A 185 12.65 -4.87 25.57
CA VAL A 185 11.76 -4.33 24.53
C VAL A 185 12.15 -4.90 23.17
N PHE A 186 13.43 -4.79 22.78
CA PHE A 186 13.94 -5.21 21.48
C PHE A 186 14.41 -6.68 21.54
N VAL A 187 13.44 -7.58 21.43
CA VAL A 187 13.65 -9.05 21.54
C VAL A 187 13.81 -9.72 20.18
N GLY A 188 13.52 -9.01 19.09
CA GLY A 188 13.59 -9.53 17.75
C GLY A 188 15.01 -9.83 17.28
N SER A 189 15.15 -10.75 16.32
CA SER A 189 16.44 -11.06 15.74
C SER A 189 16.91 -9.95 14.78
N PRO A 190 18.15 -9.45 14.89
CA PRO A 190 18.69 -8.55 13.87
C PRO A 190 18.68 -9.12 12.45
N ARG A 191 18.70 -10.47 12.32
CA ARG A 191 18.60 -11.14 11.00
C ARG A 191 17.23 -10.99 10.36
N ALA A 192 16.19 -10.69 11.13
CA ALA A 192 14.82 -10.49 10.60
C ALA A 192 14.60 -9.05 10.10
N GLN A 193 15.62 -8.19 10.18
CA GLN A 193 15.52 -6.81 9.72
C GLN A 193 15.77 -6.70 8.21
N ALA A 194 14.92 -5.95 7.53
CA ALA A 194 15.22 -5.46 6.20
C ALA A 194 16.31 -4.37 6.29
N THR A 195 17.33 -4.47 5.45
CA THR A 195 18.47 -3.54 5.47
C THR A 195 18.59 -2.79 4.14
N PRO A 196 19.29 -1.63 4.13
CA PRO A 196 19.56 -0.88 2.90
C PRO A 196 20.20 -1.73 1.80
N GLU A 197 21.09 -2.65 2.16
CA GLU A 197 21.79 -3.52 1.23
C GLU A 197 20.87 -4.54 0.57
N LEU A 198 19.91 -5.09 1.32
CA LEU A 198 18.96 -6.09 0.81
C LEU A 198 17.91 -5.48 -0.12
N LEU A 199 17.38 -4.29 0.23
CA LEU A 199 16.32 -3.65 -0.57
C LEU A 199 16.87 -2.62 -1.56
N HIS A 200 18.16 -2.31 -1.53
CA HIS A 200 18.76 -1.20 -2.28
C HIS A 200 18.08 0.14 -2.01
N TRP A 201 17.74 0.38 -0.74
CA TRP A 201 17.00 1.55 -0.28
C TRP A 201 17.77 2.29 0.83
N PRO A 202 18.50 3.37 0.50
CA PRO A 202 19.41 4.03 1.43
C PRO A 202 18.76 4.56 2.72
N GLN A 203 17.47 4.95 2.66
CA GLN A 203 16.71 5.48 3.79
C GLN A 203 16.14 4.39 4.71
N LEU A 204 16.23 3.13 4.32
CA LEU A 204 15.75 2.03 5.16
C LEU A 204 16.65 1.87 6.38
N ILE A 205 16.06 1.75 7.56
CA ILE A 205 16.74 1.63 8.83
C ILE A 205 16.45 0.26 9.44
N ALA A 206 17.50 -0.53 9.68
CA ALA A 206 17.38 -1.75 10.47
C ALA A 206 17.19 -1.37 11.96
N VAL A 207 16.14 -1.89 12.58
CA VAL A 207 15.76 -1.56 13.97
C VAL A 207 16.25 -2.65 14.92
N THR A 208 17.19 -2.32 15.80
CA THR A 208 17.78 -3.26 16.76
C THR A 208 17.78 -2.75 18.20
N ASP A 209 17.54 -1.47 18.40
CA ASP A 209 17.57 -0.75 19.67
C ASP A 209 16.64 0.48 19.64
N LEU A 210 16.56 1.20 20.76
CA LEU A 210 15.72 2.39 20.88
C LEU A 210 16.16 3.52 19.92
N ALA A 211 17.46 3.68 19.72
CA ALA A 211 17.98 4.77 18.88
C ALA A 211 17.59 4.57 17.42
N SER A 212 17.78 3.36 16.88
CA SER A 212 17.37 3.00 15.51
C SER A 212 15.85 2.99 15.35
N ALA A 213 15.09 2.59 16.37
CA ALA A 213 13.63 2.66 16.35
C ALA A 213 13.11 4.10 16.27
N LEU A 214 13.69 5.02 17.05
CA LEU A 214 13.33 6.43 17.00
C LEU A 214 13.74 7.09 15.68
N ALA A 215 14.89 6.71 15.12
CA ALA A 215 15.31 7.18 13.80
C ALA A 215 14.35 6.71 12.69
N ALA A 216 13.87 5.46 12.75
CA ALA A 216 12.89 4.95 11.80
C ALA A 216 11.54 5.71 11.89
N VAL A 217 11.09 6.01 13.10
CA VAL A 217 9.86 6.83 13.30
C VAL A 217 10.05 8.26 12.79
N GLU A 218 11.22 8.87 13.06
CA GLU A 218 11.51 10.23 12.60
C GLU A 218 11.56 10.33 11.06
N GLU A 219 12.17 9.34 10.39
CA GLU A 219 12.19 9.28 8.93
C GLU A 219 10.77 9.30 8.33
N ILE A 220 9.84 8.52 8.90
CA ILE A 220 8.44 8.50 8.47
C ILE A 220 7.78 9.89 8.69
N ILE A 221 7.96 10.49 9.84
CA ILE A 221 7.37 11.80 10.18
C ILE A 221 7.93 12.89 9.24
N GLU A 222 9.26 12.92 9.03
CA GLU A 222 9.90 13.93 8.19
C GLU A 222 9.47 13.84 6.72
N GLN A 223 9.27 12.64 6.20
CA GLN A 223 8.80 12.45 4.82
C GLN A 223 7.31 12.79 4.68
N GLY A 224 6.46 12.41 5.62
CA GLY A 224 5.00 12.67 5.57
C GLY A 224 4.64 14.13 5.85
N GLU A 225 4.86 14.57 7.07
CA GLU A 225 4.45 15.90 7.56
C GLU A 225 5.54 16.98 7.42
N GLY A 226 6.81 16.57 7.32
CA GLY A 226 7.98 17.44 7.33
C GLY A 226 8.53 17.71 8.74
N ALA A 227 9.80 18.18 8.79
CA ALA A 227 10.39 18.69 9.99
C ALA A 227 9.55 19.84 10.55
N ARG A 228 9.51 20.01 11.88
CA ARG A 228 8.70 21.07 12.52
C ARG A 228 8.93 22.43 11.87
N GLY A 229 7.88 22.94 11.20
CA GLY A 229 7.87 24.24 10.53
C GLY A 229 8.31 24.25 9.05
N ASP A 230 8.78 23.13 8.49
CA ASP A 230 9.13 23.03 7.08
C ASP A 230 8.51 21.79 6.40
N TRP A 231 7.25 21.92 6.05
CA TRP A 231 6.46 20.89 5.35
C TRP A 231 6.56 20.94 3.82
N ARG A 232 7.32 21.90 3.23
CA ARG A 232 7.29 22.18 1.79
C ARG A 232 7.79 21.02 0.93
N THR A 233 8.76 20.26 1.41
CA THR A 233 9.34 19.11 0.72
C THR A 233 8.69 17.78 1.06
N ALA A 234 7.91 17.74 2.16
CA ALA A 234 7.16 16.59 2.63
C ALA A 234 5.97 16.26 1.71
N HIS A 235 5.29 15.14 1.95
CA HIS A 235 4.12 14.71 1.17
C HIS A 235 3.06 15.81 1.10
N TYR A 236 2.69 16.41 2.24
CA TYR A 236 1.76 17.53 2.29
C TYR A 236 2.16 18.67 1.34
N GLY A 237 3.40 19.10 1.37
CA GLY A 237 3.89 20.22 0.55
C GLY A 237 3.88 19.92 -0.94
N ARG A 238 4.21 18.68 -1.30
CA ARG A 238 4.14 18.21 -2.69
C ARG A 238 2.70 18.15 -3.20
N PHE A 239 1.75 17.67 -2.40
CA PHE A 239 0.33 17.70 -2.74
C PHE A 239 -0.23 19.12 -2.77
N PHE A 240 0.23 20.01 -1.89
CA PHE A 240 -0.19 21.41 -1.91
C PHE A 240 0.27 22.13 -3.19
N THR A 241 1.49 21.90 -3.63
CA THR A 241 2.00 22.43 -4.91
C THR A 241 1.19 21.88 -6.09
N MET A 242 0.89 20.59 -6.08
CA MET A 242 0.03 19.94 -7.09
C MET A 242 -1.38 20.53 -7.11
N TRP A 243 -1.96 20.80 -5.93
CA TRP A 243 -3.27 21.43 -5.79
C TRP A 243 -3.30 22.85 -6.36
N GLN A 244 -2.27 23.68 -6.11
CA GLN A 244 -2.16 25.01 -6.67
C GLN A 244 -2.09 24.98 -8.20
N GLU A 245 -1.22 24.14 -8.76
CA GLU A 245 -1.06 24.00 -10.22
C GLU A 245 -2.35 23.46 -10.88
N TYR A 246 -3.01 22.49 -10.26
CA TYR A 246 -4.30 21.97 -10.72
C TYR A 246 -5.36 23.09 -10.78
N HIS A 247 -5.45 23.92 -9.74
CA HIS A 247 -6.41 25.04 -9.68
C HIS A 247 -6.12 26.10 -10.75
N GLU A 248 -4.86 26.46 -10.96
CA GLU A 248 -4.47 27.42 -11.99
C GLU A 248 -4.84 26.94 -13.40
N LEU A 249 -4.63 25.66 -13.69
CA LEU A 249 -5.02 25.06 -14.98
C LEU A 249 -6.53 25.03 -15.14
N ARG A 250 -7.29 24.66 -14.11
CA ARG A 250 -8.76 24.64 -14.13
C ARG A 250 -9.37 26.04 -14.24
N GLN A 251 -8.75 27.07 -13.67
CA GLN A 251 -9.19 28.47 -13.86
C GLN A 251 -9.02 28.95 -15.30
N ARG A 252 -7.93 28.55 -15.98
CA ARG A 252 -7.68 28.89 -17.38
C ARG A 252 -8.51 28.08 -18.35
N ASP A 253 -8.75 26.82 -18.03
CA ASP A 253 -9.60 25.90 -18.80
C ASP A 253 -10.52 25.10 -17.87
N PRO A 254 -11.77 25.57 -17.66
CA PRO A 254 -12.73 24.85 -16.83
C PRO A 254 -13.12 23.46 -17.35
N SER A 255 -12.85 23.14 -18.63
CA SER A 255 -13.09 21.83 -19.23
C SER A 255 -11.92 20.84 -19.04
N PHE A 256 -10.81 21.28 -18.48
CA PHE A 256 -9.64 20.44 -18.26
C PHE A 256 -9.95 19.28 -17.31
N GLU A 257 -9.85 18.06 -17.82
CA GLU A 257 -10.02 16.82 -17.07
C GLU A 257 -8.72 16.01 -17.16
N PRO A 258 -7.88 15.99 -16.12
CA PRO A 258 -6.58 15.32 -16.13
C PRO A 258 -6.67 13.80 -16.04
N ALA A 259 -7.76 13.27 -15.50
CA ALA A 259 -7.98 11.83 -15.33
C ALA A 259 -8.97 11.27 -16.34
N ARG A 260 -8.88 9.98 -16.59
CA ARG A 260 -9.92 9.19 -17.27
C ARG A 260 -11.13 9.03 -16.34
N PRO A 261 -12.32 8.72 -16.85
CA PRO A 261 -13.53 8.49 -16.06
C PRO A 261 -13.45 7.13 -15.33
N VAL A 262 -12.42 6.95 -14.51
CA VAL A 262 -12.12 5.70 -13.81
C VAL A 262 -13.05 5.54 -12.61
N LEU A 263 -13.63 4.35 -12.49
CA LEU A 263 -14.46 3.95 -11.35
C LEU A 263 -13.76 2.81 -10.59
N PRO A 264 -13.67 2.84 -9.26
CA PRO A 264 -13.25 1.69 -8.50
C PRO A 264 -14.30 0.58 -8.63
N VAL A 265 -13.98 -0.47 -9.38
CA VAL A 265 -14.89 -1.59 -9.68
C VAL A 265 -14.22 -2.91 -9.37
N TYR A 266 -14.97 -3.82 -8.81
CA TYR A 266 -14.50 -5.08 -8.25
C TYR A 266 -14.78 -6.26 -9.19
N THR A 267 -13.99 -7.30 -9.15
CA THR A 267 -14.28 -8.56 -9.83
C THR A 267 -15.42 -9.31 -9.14
N ARG A 268 -15.54 -9.14 -7.82
CA ARG A 268 -16.61 -9.70 -6.97
C ARG A 268 -16.77 -8.85 -5.72
N GLN A 269 -17.90 -9.00 -5.03
CA GLN A 269 -18.15 -8.29 -3.77
C GLN A 269 -17.05 -8.58 -2.75
N PRO A 270 -16.37 -7.54 -2.18
CA PRO A 270 -15.43 -7.73 -1.09
C PRO A 270 -16.09 -8.36 0.15
N PHE A 271 -15.35 -9.23 0.85
CA PHE A 271 -15.90 -9.99 1.97
C PHE A 271 -16.10 -9.17 3.25
N ASP A 272 -15.36 -8.10 3.40
CA ASP A 272 -15.29 -7.23 4.57
C ASP A 272 -16.08 -5.91 4.42
N ILE A 273 -16.77 -5.72 3.29
CA ILE A 273 -17.59 -4.54 3.02
C ILE A 273 -19.05 -4.96 2.83
N ALA A 274 -19.90 -4.57 3.78
CA ALA A 274 -21.31 -4.95 3.76
C ALA A 274 -22.12 -4.24 2.67
N ALA A 275 -21.75 -2.99 2.32
CA ALA A 275 -22.45 -2.24 1.29
C ALA A 275 -22.11 -2.78 -0.11
N PRO A 276 -23.08 -2.93 -1.01
CA PRO A 276 -22.83 -3.36 -2.38
C PRO A 276 -21.83 -2.43 -3.08
N GLN A 277 -20.80 -3.02 -3.69
CA GLN A 277 -19.79 -2.31 -4.47
C GLN A 277 -20.04 -2.50 -5.98
N PRO A 278 -19.58 -1.55 -6.83
CA PRO A 278 -19.66 -1.69 -8.27
C PRO A 278 -18.87 -2.92 -8.76
N ILE A 279 -19.45 -3.73 -9.62
CA ILE A 279 -18.84 -4.96 -10.15
C ILE A 279 -18.55 -4.82 -11.64
N ILE A 280 -17.39 -5.28 -12.07
CA ILE A 280 -17.00 -5.36 -13.49
C ILE A 280 -17.89 -6.38 -14.19
N THR A 281 -18.51 -5.97 -15.30
CA THR A 281 -19.35 -6.85 -16.11
C THR A 281 -18.83 -7.05 -17.53
N ASP A 282 -17.83 -6.29 -17.95
CA ASP A 282 -17.12 -6.54 -19.21
C ASP A 282 -16.18 -7.75 -19.05
N PRO A 283 -16.29 -8.78 -19.91
CA PRO A 283 -15.55 -10.03 -19.72
C PRO A 283 -14.02 -9.88 -19.82
N LEU A 284 -13.52 -9.07 -20.76
CA LEU A 284 -12.07 -8.87 -20.89
C LEU A 284 -11.52 -8.07 -19.72
N THR A 285 -12.20 -7.01 -19.34
CA THR A 285 -11.83 -6.18 -18.18
C THR A 285 -11.81 -7.00 -16.89
N HIS A 286 -12.79 -7.88 -16.72
CA HIS A 286 -12.84 -8.79 -15.57
C HIS A 286 -11.60 -9.70 -15.52
N GLN A 287 -11.22 -10.32 -16.64
CA GLN A 287 -10.04 -11.17 -16.70
C GLN A 287 -8.75 -10.39 -16.38
N VAL A 288 -8.58 -9.19 -16.95
CA VAL A 288 -7.41 -8.34 -16.67
C VAL A 288 -7.37 -7.93 -15.20
N ALA A 289 -8.53 -7.61 -14.59
CA ALA A 289 -8.63 -7.28 -13.17
C ALA A 289 -8.27 -8.47 -12.27
N GLU A 290 -8.68 -9.68 -12.62
CA GLU A 290 -8.27 -10.89 -11.87
C GLU A 290 -6.76 -11.11 -11.93
N LEU A 291 -6.11 -10.90 -13.11
CA LEU A 291 -4.65 -10.98 -13.21
C LEU A 291 -3.95 -9.94 -12.33
N ALA A 292 -4.46 -8.70 -12.31
CA ALA A 292 -3.92 -7.64 -11.46
C ALA A 292 -4.08 -7.98 -9.96
N ALA A 293 -5.23 -8.53 -9.55
CA ALA A 293 -5.46 -8.97 -8.18
C ALA A 293 -4.53 -10.14 -7.78
N MET A 294 -4.34 -11.13 -8.66
CA MET A 294 -3.38 -12.23 -8.43
C MET A 294 -1.94 -11.71 -8.29
N ALA A 295 -1.54 -10.76 -9.14
CA ALA A 295 -0.21 -10.15 -9.06
C ALA A 295 -0.01 -9.37 -7.76
N TYR A 296 -1.03 -8.63 -7.31
CA TYR A 296 -0.99 -7.89 -6.06
C TYR A 296 -0.89 -8.82 -4.84
N GLU A 297 -1.70 -9.87 -4.78
CA GLU A 297 -1.60 -10.87 -3.71
C GLU A 297 -0.23 -11.53 -3.68
N LEU A 298 0.38 -11.83 -4.84
CA LEU A 298 1.73 -12.37 -4.94
C LEU A 298 2.79 -11.41 -4.41
N VAL A 299 2.67 -10.11 -4.69
CA VAL A 299 3.54 -9.08 -4.09
C VAL A 299 3.48 -9.18 -2.57
N LEU A 300 2.27 -9.21 -2.00
CA LEU A 300 2.09 -9.29 -0.54
C LEU A 300 2.67 -10.60 0.03
N GLN A 301 2.48 -11.73 -0.63
CA GLN A 301 3.02 -13.02 -0.20
C GLN A 301 4.57 -13.04 -0.25
N LEU A 302 5.17 -12.44 -1.28
CA LEU A 302 6.63 -12.30 -1.38
C LEU A 302 7.19 -11.43 -0.24
N LEU A 303 6.54 -10.30 0.07
CA LEU A 303 6.91 -9.43 1.17
C LEU A 303 6.72 -10.12 2.53
N ILE A 304 5.60 -10.82 2.73
CA ILE A 304 5.36 -11.62 3.94
C ILE A 304 6.51 -12.62 4.11
N ARG A 305 6.86 -13.38 3.06
CA ARG A 305 7.96 -14.35 3.16
C ARG A 305 9.30 -13.68 3.44
N PHE A 306 9.58 -12.57 2.78
CA PHE A 306 10.81 -11.82 3.01
C PHE A 306 10.93 -11.36 4.47
N PHE A 307 9.90 -10.74 5.04
CA PHE A 307 9.93 -10.22 6.42
C PHE A 307 9.73 -11.30 7.51
N THR A 308 9.29 -12.51 7.14
CA THR A 308 9.10 -13.65 8.07
C THR A 308 10.02 -14.84 7.73
N HIS A 309 11.11 -14.59 7.01
CA HIS A 309 12.07 -15.62 6.64
C HIS A 309 12.68 -16.32 7.87
N THR A 310 13.19 -17.52 7.67
CA THR A 310 13.77 -18.34 8.75
C THR A 310 15.23 -18.67 8.50
N ASP A 311 15.51 -19.41 7.47
CA ASP A 311 16.84 -19.94 7.10
C ASP A 311 17.23 -19.64 5.65
N GLU A 312 16.58 -18.67 5.01
CA GLU A 312 16.95 -18.17 3.70
C GLU A 312 18.37 -17.62 3.68
N THR A 313 19.08 -17.92 2.60
CA THR A 313 20.38 -17.31 2.31
C THR A 313 20.18 -15.86 1.84
N GLU A 314 21.23 -15.03 1.90
CA GLU A 314 21.19 -13.67 1.35
C GLU A 314 20.76 -13.64 -0.12
N GLN A 315 21.21 -14.60 -0.93
CA GLN A 315 20.78 -14.72 -2.32
C GLN A 315 19.28 -14.99 -2.44
N GLN A 316 18.71 -15.84 -1.57
CA GLN A 316 17.28 -16.10 -1.55
C GLN A 316 16.47 -14.87 -1.10
N LEU A 317 16.94 -14.14 -0.10
CA LEU A 317 16.32 -12.89 0.32
C LEU A 317 16.34 -11.84 -0.81
N SER A 318 17.49 -11.67 -1.47
CA SER A 318 17.61 -10.81 -2.65
C SER A 318 16.67 -11.25 -3.79
N THR A 319 16.48 -12.57 -3.97
CA THR A 319 15.53 -13.11 -4.96
C THR A 319 14.09 -12.75 -4.61
N LEU A 320 13.67 -12.87 -3.34
CA LEU A 320 12.31 -12.49 -2.91
C LEU A 320 12.04 -11.00 -3.16
N VAL A 321 12.97 -10.14 -2.77
CA VAL A 321 12.87 -8.69 -3.00
C VAL A 321 12.82 -8.37 -4.49
N GLY A 322 13.76 -8.92 -5.28
CA GLY A 322 13.80 -8.71 -6.72
C GLY A 322 12.52 -9.19 -7.43
N ALA A 323 11.96 -10.33 -6.98
CA ALA A 323 10.69 -10.83 -7.47
C ALA A 323 9.52 -9.89 -7.11
N ALA A 324 9.45 -9.39 -5.88
CA ALA A 324 8.40 -8.46 -5.44
C ALA A 324 8.46 -7.15 -6.25
N ILE A 325 9.62 -6.52 -6.37
CA ILE A 325 9.80 -5.28 -7.14
C ILE A 325 9.48 -5.50 -8.63
N SER A 326 9.95 -6.62 -9.21
CA SER A 326 9.66 -6.97 -10.60
C SER A 326 8.18 -7.23 -10.84
N MET A 327 7.48 -7.84 -9.87
CA MET A 327 6.04 -8.06 -9.92
C MET A 327 5.26 -6.74 -9.86
N MET A 328 5.64 -5.82 -8.94
CA MET A 328 5.02 -4.49 -8.83
C MET A 328 5.16 -3.69 -10.12
N GLY A 329 6.39 -3.51 -10.61
CA GLY A 329 6.67 -2.64 -11.75
C GLY A 329 6.39 -3.27 -13.12
N GLY A 330 6.63 -4.58 -13.26
CA GLY A 330 6.58 -5.28 -14.56
C GLY A 330 5.29 -6.06 -14.83
N VAL A 331 4.46 -6.31 -13.82
CA VAL A 331 3.20 -7.05 -13.95
C VAL A 331 2.02 -6.23 -13.45
N LEU A 332 2.01 -5.88 -12.17
CA LEU A 332 0.87 -5.22 -11.54
C LEU A 332 0.60 -3.83 -12.14
N ARG A 333 1.61 -2.96 -12.18
CA ARG A 333 1.46 -1.60 -12.68
C ARG A 333 0.97 -1.53 -14.15
N PRO A 334 1.53 -2.27 -15.12
CA PRO A 334 1.01 -2.32 -16.47
C PRO A 334 -0.45 -2.79 -16.55
N LEU A 335 -0.83 -3.84 -15.82
CA LEU A 335 -2.20 -4.34 -15.79
C LEU A 335 -3.16 -3.30 -15.16
N ALA A 336 -2.81 -2.73 -14.01
CA ALA A 336 -3.62 -1.72 -13.33
C ALA A 336 -3.81 -0.44 -14.16
N THR A 337 -2.75 0.02 -14.84
CA THR A 337 -2.84 1.17 -15.76
C THR A 337 -3.73 0.85 -16.97
N THR A 338 -3.60 -0.35 -17.51
CA THR A 338 -4.43 -0.79 -18.66
C THR A 338 -5.90 -0.85 -18.31
N LEU A 339 -6.26 -1.32 -17.10
CA LEU A 339 -7.65 -1.32 -16.63
C LEU A 339 -8.31 0.06 -16.77
N THR A 340 -7.57 1.15 -16.55
CA THR A 340 -8.11 2.51 -16.69
C THR A 340 -8.47 2.91 -18.11
N THR A 341 -8.18 2.08 -19.08
CA THR A 341 -8.57 2.24 -20.50
C THR A 341 -9.66 1.26 -20.94
N LEU A 342 -10.01 0.28 -20.10
CA LEU A 342 -10.99 -0.75 -20.40
C LEU A 342 -12.35 -0.41 -19.78
N PRO A 343 -13.48 -0.75 -20.44
CA PRO A 343 -14.81 -0.41 -19.95
C PRO A 343 -15.15 -1.18 -18.68
N ALA A 344 -15.77 -0.53 -17.70
CA ALA A 344 -16.29 -1.20 -16.52
C ALA A 344 -17.48 -2.15 -16.84
N GLY A 345 -18.17 -1.91 -17.95
CA GLY A 345 -19.32 -2.67 -18.40
C GLY A 345 -20.66 -2.08 -17.90
N LEU A 346 -21.73 -2.82 -18.06
CA LEU A 346 -23.05 -2.42 -17.58
C LEU A 346 -23.17 -2.65 -16.05
N PRO A 347 -23.80 -1.78 -15.25
CA PRO A 347 -24.51 -0.55 -15.63
C PRO A 347 -23.64 0.70 -15.73
N HIS A 348 -22.30 0.59 -15.67
CA HIS A 348 -21.35 1.68 -15.58
C HIS A 348 -20.90 2.22 -16.96
N GLN A 349 -21.85 2.38 -17.88
CA GLN A 349 -21.55 2.88 -19.24
C GLN A 349 -20.82 4.23 -19.21
N GLY A 350 -19.75 4.34 -20.00
CA GLY A 350 -18.94 5.55 -20.09
C GLY A 350 -17.82 5.64 -19.03
N SER A 351 -17.79 4.73 -18.06
CA SER A 351 -16.70 4.62 -17.10
C SER A 351 -15.74 3.49 -17.48
N THR A 352 -14.48 3.69 -17.14
CA THR A 352 -13.41 2.68 -17.21
C THR A 352 -13.15 2.06 -15.85
N ALA A 353 -12.51 0.89 -15.83
CA ALA A 353 -12.24 0.18 -14.59
C ALA A 353 -10.97 0.69 -13.89
N GLY A 354 -11.05 0.94 -12.60
CA GLY A 354 -9.88 1.19 -11.75
C GLY A 354 -9.53 -0.04 -10.94
N PHE A 355 -8.24 -0.31 -10.77
CA PHE A 355 -7.77 -1.41 -9.94
C PHE A 355 -7.99 -1.11 -8.45
N THR A 356 -8.73 -1.97 -7.77
CA THR A 356 -9.20 -1.75 -6.39
C THR A 356 -8.28 -2.33 -5.32
N PHE A 357 -7.17 -2.94 -5.71
CA PHE A 357 -6.22 -3.58 -4.78
C PHE A 357 -6.89 -4.61 -3.87
N ASP A 358 -7.83 -5.38 -4.41
CA ASP A 358 -8.64 -6.29 -3.63
C ASP A 358 -7.83 -7.38 -2.94
N VAL A 359 -8.17 -7.64 -1.68
CA VAL A 359 -7.76 -8.80 -0.93
C VAL A 359 -8.99 -9.67 -0.69
N TYR A 360 -9.00 -10.88 -1.25
CA TYR A 360 -10.17 -11.76 -1.24
C TYR A 360 -10.21 -12.73 -0.07
N TYR A 361 -9.18 -12.76 0.75
CA TYR A 361 -9.07 -13.54 1.99
C TYR A 361 -8.11 -12.84 2.95
N VAL A 362 -8.19 -13.22 4.21
CA VAL A 362 -7.28 -12.69 5.23
C VAL A 362 -5.87 -13.21 4.96
N LEU A 363 -4.98 -12.31 4.55
CA LEU A 363 -3.55 -12.62 4.41
C LEU A 363 -2.94 -12.80 5.79
N GLY A 364 -2.57 -14.04 6.10
CA GLY A 364 -1.83 -14.39 7.30
C GLY A 364 -0.35 -14.61 7.01
N ASN A 365 0.39 -15.05 8.02
CA ASN A 365 1.77 -15.49 7.86
C ASN A 365 1.80 -16.75 6.98
N MET A 366 2.82 -16.84 6.12
CA MET A 366 3.11 -18.07 5.41
C MET A 366 3.67 -19.12 6.39
N VAL A 367 3.62 -20.40 5.97
CA VAL A 367 4.27 -21.47 6.73
C VAL A 367 5.73 -21.11 7.02
N PRO A 368 6.23 -21.38 8.25
CA PRO A 368 7.56 -20.92 8.64
C PRO A 368 8.71 -21.65 7.88
N TRP A 369 8.48 -22.86 7.42
CA TRP A 369 9.49 -23.65 6.72
C TRP A 369 9.74 -23.13 5.29
N ARG A 370 11.01 -22.89 4.97
CA ARG A 370 11.43 -22.29 3.70
C ARG A 370 10.91 -23.05 2.48
N GLU A 371 11.20 -24.36 2.38
CA GLU A 371 10.88 -25.13 1.19
C GLU A 371 9.39 -25.16 0.83
N PRO A 372 8.46 -25.45 1.77
CA PRO A 372 7.03 -25.34 1.50
C PRO A 372 6.59 -23.90 1.14
N ALA A 373 7.14 -22.87 1.80
CA ALA A 373 6.77 -21.48 1.49
C ALA A 373 7.17 -21.11 0.05
N TRP A 374 8.37 -21.48 -0.38
CA TRP A 374 8.83 -21.24 -1.75
C TRP A 374 8.05 -22.05 -2.79
N ALA A 375 7.68 -23.29 -2.47
CA ALA A 375 6.82 -24.11 -3.32
C ALA A 375 5.45 -23.45 -3.56
N LEU A 376 4.82 -22.91 -2.51
CA LEU A 376 3.55 -22.18 -2.63
C LEU A 376 3.68 -20.91 -3.46
N LEU A 377 4.75 -20.13 -3.27
CA LEU A 377 5.04 -18.95 -4.11
C LEU A 377 5.21 -19.35 -5.58
N TYR A 378 5.97 -20.40 -5.85
CA TYR A 378 6.15 -20.93 -7.21
C TYR A 378 4.82 -21.35 -7.84
N GLU A 379 4.02 -22.14 -7.14
CA GLU A 379 2.71 -22.60 -7.60
C GLU A 379 1.81 -21.43 -8.01
N ARG A 380 1.74 -20.43 -7.16
CA ARG A 380 0.90 -19.25 -7.40
C ARG A 380 1.40 -18.40 -8.58
N MET A 381 2.72 -18.25 -8.72
CA MET A 381 3.33 -17.56 -9.86
C MET A 381 3.15 -18.32 -11.19
N ALA A 382 3.29 -19.64 -11.15
CA ALA A 382 3.05 -20.49 -12.32
C ALA A 382 1.59 -20.37 -12.79
N LEU A 383 0.65 -20.34 -11.84
CA LEU A 383 -0.76 -20.11 -12.15
C LEU A 383 -1.01 -18.73 -12.78
N LEU A 384 -0.43 -17.65 -12.25
CA LEU A 384 -0.53 -16.32 -12.84
C LEU A 384 0.01 -16.31 -14.28
N THR A 385 1.19 -16.90 -14.49
CA THR A 385 1.81 -17.01 -15.83
C THR A 385 0.90 -17.75 -16.80
N GLN A 386 0.33 -18.87 -16.38
CA GLN A 386 -0.64 -19.64 -17.17
C GLN A 386 -1.88 -18.80 -17.50
N ARG A 387 -2.49 -18.13 -16.52
CA ARG A 387 -3.68 -17.30 -16.73
C ARG A 387 -3.43 -16.14 -17.69
N CYS A 388 -2.26 -15.51 -17.65
CA CYS A 388 -1.90 -14.50 -18.65
C CYS A 388 -1.86 -15.09 -20.07
N ALA A 389 -1.35 -16.30 -20.24
CA ALA A 389 -1.30 -16.97 -21.56
C ALA A 389 -2.67 -17.39 -22.10
N GLU A 390 -3.66 -17.60 -21.23
CA GLU A 390 -5.04 -17.98 -21.63
C GLU A 390 -5.83 -16.84 -22.26
N ILE A 391 -5.47 -15.59 -22.02
CA ILE A 391 -6.13 -14.42 -22.63
C ILE A 391 -5.56 -14.18 -24.02
N THR A 392 -6.15 -14.82 -25.02
CA THR A 392 -5.63 -14.83 -26.40
C THR A 392 -6.31 -13.85 -27.34
N HIS A 393 -7.59 -13.56 -27.11
CA HIS A 393 -8.40 -12.73 -28.00
C HIS A 393 -8.60 -11.32 -27.43
N GLY A 394 -8.12 -10.31 -28.17
CA GLY A 394 -8.26 -8.91 -27.79
C GLY A 394 -7.42 -8.51 -26.58
N ALA A 395 -6.44 -9.35 -26.18
CA ALA A 395 -5.55 -9.05 -25.06
C ALA A 395 -4.83 -7.71 -25.29
N PRO A 396 -4.88 -6.78 -24.34
CA PRO A 396 -4.04 -5.60 -24.39
C PRO A 396 -2.56 -5.99 -24.37
N GLU A 397 -1.69 -5.17 -24.98
CA GLU A 397 -0.24 -5.37 -25.02
C GLU A 397 0.35 -5.57 -23.60
N ALA A 398 -0.19 -4.88 -22.61
CA ALA A 398 0.23 -5.02 -21.21
C ALA A 398 0.04 -6.44 -20.64
N VAL A 399 -0.92 -7.23 -21.15
CA VAL A 399 -1.11 -8.62 -20.73
C VAL A 399 0.01 -9.50 -21.27
N HIS A 400 0.46 -9.27 -22.52
CA HIS A 400 1.61 -9.98 -23.08
C HIS A 400 2.90 -9.65 -22.33
N GLN A 401 3.13 -8.37 -22.05
CA GLN A 401 4.28 -7.93 -21.25
C GLN A 401 4.24 -8.51 -19.83
N ALA A 402 3.07 -8.54 -19.20
CA ALA A 402 2.87 -9.15 -17.89
C ALA A 402 3.17 -10.65 -17.92
N HIS A 403 2.74 -11.36 -18.96
CA HIS A 403 3.04 -12.79 -19.15
C HIS A 403 4.55 -13.05 -19.22
N GLU A 404 5.28 -12.34 -20.09
CA GLU A 404 6.73 -12.50 -20.22
C GLU A 404 7.46 -12.22 -18.91
N ARG A 405 7.05 -11.17 -18.20
CA ARG A 405 7.65 -10.80 -16.91
C ARG A 405 7.31 -11.84 -15.83
N ALA A 406 6.07 -12.27 -15.74
CA ALA A 406 5.65 -13.30 -14.79
C ALA A 406 6.38 -14.63 -15.04
N ALA A 407 6.55 -15.04 -16.29
CA ALA A 407 7.32 -16.23 -16.67
C ALA A 407 8.79 -16.14 -16.20
N THR A 408 9.42 -14.98 -16.37
CA THR A 408 10.79 -14.72 -15.91
C THR A 408 10.89 -14.84 -14.38
N ILE A 409 9.98 -14.22 -13.65
CA ILE A 409 9.93 -14.27 -12.17
C ILE A 409 9.68 -15.71 -11.71
N THR A 410 8.74 -16.41 -12.36
CA THR A 410 8.44 -17.82 -12.06
C THR A 410 9.68 -18.71 -12.20
N ALA A 411 10.45 -18.55 -13.29
CA ALA A 411 11.68 -19.29 -13.51
C ALA A 411 12.75 -19.00 -12.43
N THR A 412 12.85 -17.73 -12.00
CA THR A 412 13.77 -17.30 -10.93
C THR A 412 13.40 -17.94 -9.59
N ILE A 413 12.14 -17.95 -9.20
CA ILE A 413 11.67 -18.62 -7.97
C ILE A 413 11.84 -20.14 -8.08
N ALA A 414 11.52 -20.74 -9.24
CA ALA A 414 11.67 -22.16 -9.47
C ALA A 414 13.08 -22.68 -9.18
N ALA A 415 14.11 -21.87 -9.44
CA ALA A 415 15.50 -22.27 -9.19
C ALA A 415 15.79 -22.58 -7.70
N HIS A 416 14.96 -22.06 -6.78
CA HIS A 416 15.09 -22.24 -5.33
C HIS A 416 14.09 -23.26 -4.74
N VAL A 417 13.23 -23.87 -5.57
CA VAL A 417 12.24 -24.87 -5.13
C VAL A 417 12.75 -26.27 -5.49
N PRO A 418 12.76 -27.23 -4.54
CA PRO A 418 13.07 -28.62 -4.83
C PRO A 418 12.21 -29.19 -5.97
N ALA A 419 12.79 -30.03 -6.82
CA ALA A 419 12.11 -30.53 -8.02
C ALA A 419 10.85 -31.38 -7.69
N ASP A 420 10.89 -32.11 -6.60
CA ASP A 420 9.80 -32.94 -6.09
C ASP A 420 8.64 -32.13 -5.48
N LEU A 421 8.88 -30.85 -5.13
CA LEU A 421 7.85 -29.92 -4.66
C LEU A 421 7.28 -29.02 -5.78
N ARG A 422 7.78 -29.15 -7.00
CA ARG A 422 7.18 -28.43 -8.14
C ARG A 422 5.99 -29.24 -8.66
N PRO A 423 4.76 -28.69 -8.62
CA PRO A 423 3.64 -29.37 -9.26
C PRO A 423 3.98 -29.64 -10.72
N PRO A 424 3.56 -30.78 -11.27
CA PRO A 424 3.72 -31.03 -12.68
C PRO A 424 3.07 -29.89 -13.43
N THR A 425 3.73 -29.35 -14.46
CA THR A 425 3.13 -28.40 -15.39
C THR A 425 1.89 -29.08 -15.98
N SER A 426 0.73 -28.88 -15.33
CA SER A 426 -0.51 -29.48 -15.78
C SER A 426 -0.89 -28.82 -17.09
N THR A 427 -0.81 -29.58 -18.16
CA THR A 427 -1.74 -29.45 -19.25
C THR A 427 -3.13 -29.63 -18.66
N VAL A 428 -3.76 -28.55 -18.22
CA VAL A 428 -5.19 -28.55 -17.93
C VAL A 428 -5.84 -28.77 -19.29
N SER A 429 -6.19 -30.03 -19.57
CA SER A 429 -7.09 -30.36 -20.64
C SER A 429 -8.39 -29.61 -20.38
N THR A 430 -8.76 -28.76 -21.32
CA THR A 430 -10.03 -28.08 -21.46
C THR A 430 -11.22 -28.98 -21.19
#